data_0eae9ed5bcaa79e549c2fecbd638d313
#
_entry.id   0eae9ed5bcaa79e549c2fecbd638d313
#
_cell.length_a   1.000
_cell.length_b   1.000
_cell.length_c   1.000
_cell.angle_alpha   90.00
_cell.angle_beta   90.00
_cell.angle_gamma   90.00
#
_symmetry.space_group_name_H-M   'P 1'
#
loop_
_entity.id
_entity.type
_entity.pdbx_description
1 polymer ?
#
loop_
_entity_poly.entity_id
_entity_poly.type
_entity_poly.pdbx_seq_one_letter_code
_entity_poly.pdbx_strand_id
1 'polypeptide(L)'
;MKSNIWIDKVILWPVNQCLDPRIVKFKNNSINIIYGDSRTGKSALIPIIDYCLCSGDCRIPIGVIRECTSWYGIVLKDAEGEVLLCRAEPGSKKQTSEMYLEMGVSLSIPGSILKNTTSGDVKDFLNQRFGFSAIPSIDPGGESPSRASFRDAAAVLYQPQNIIANPEALFYKLDTMEHKTRFSKMFR
;
A
#
# COMPACT_ATOMS: atom_id res chain seq x y z
N MET A 1 18.29 -15.72 2.61
CA MET A 1 17.05 -16.05 1.82
C MET A 1 16.17 -14.82 1.84
N LYS A 2 15.71 -14.30 0.67
CA LYS A 2 14.73 -13.20 0.65
C LYS A 2 13.43 -13.76 1.22
N SER A 3 12.94 -13.24 2.33
CA SER A 3 11.64 -13.62 2.89
C SER A 3 10.54 -13.15 1.95
N ASN A 4 9.65 -14.05 1.54
CA ASN A 4 8.46 -13.67 0.82
C ASN A 4 7.56 -12.85 1.76
N ILE A 5 7.24 -11.62 1.37
CA ILE A 5 6.30 -10.75 2.09
C ILE A 5 4.97 -10.81 1.35
N TRP A 6 3.87 -11.00 2.07
CA TRP A 6 2.52 -10.97 1.50
C TRP A 6 1.56 -10.16 2.36
N ILE A 7 0.44 -9.76 1.76
CA ILE A 7 -0.65 -9.11 2.48
C ILE A 7 -1.52 -10.19 3.10
N ASP A 8 -1.59 -10.23 4.43
CA ASP A 8 -2.41 -11.19 5.17
C ASP A 8 -3.84 -10.67 5.40
N LYS A 9 -3.96 -9.36 5.69
CA LYS A 9 -5.26 -8.73 5.98
C LYS A 9 -5.33 -7.32 5.41
N VAL A 10 -6.55 -6.90 5.03
CA VAL A 10 -6.94 -5.50 4.85
C VAL A 10 -7.99 -5.18 5.91
N ILE A 11 -7.86 -4.03 6.57
CA ILE A 11 -8.65 -3.67 7.74
C ILE A 11 -9.18 -2.25 7.56
N LEU A 12 -10.44 -2.04 7.89
CA LEU A 12 -11.09 -0.74 7.90
C LEU A 12 -11.65 -0.48 9.29
N TRP A 13 -11.19 0.56 9.96
CA TRP A 13 -11.73 1.01 11.25
C TRP A 13 -12.86 1.98 11.00
N PRO A 14 -14.05 1.72 11.56
CA PRO A 14 -15.20 2.60 11.37
C PRO A 14 -15.00 3.94 12.10
N VAL A 15 -15.67 4.98 11.61
CA VAL A 15 -15.79 6.26 12.33
C VAL A 15 -16.55 6.06 13.64
N ASN A 16 -17.60 5.23 13.62
CA ASN A 16 -18.32 4.85 14.82
C ASN A 16 -17.53 3.79 15.60
N GLN A 17 -16.87 4.22 16.67
CA GLN A 17 -16.01 3.37 17.51
C GLN A 17 -16.77 2.27 18.29
N CYS A 18 -18.11 2.26 18.27
CA CYS A 18 -18.90 1.17 18.83
C CYS A 18 -18.96 -0.07 17.91
N LEU A 19 -18.46 0.04 16.67
CA LEU A 19 -18.44 -1.03 15.70
C LEU A 19 -17.03 -1.63 15.61
N ASP A 20 -16.97 -2.94 15.43
CA ASP A 20 -15.71 -3.64 15.20
C ASP A 20 -15.09 -3.30 13.83
N PRO A 21 -13.75 -3.31 13.72
CA PRO A 21 -13.08 -3.16 12.45
C PRO A 21 -13.48 -4.25 11.44
N ARG A 22 -13.73 -3.86 10.20
CA ARG A 22 -13.99 -4.80 9.11
C ARG A 22 -12.68 -5.38 8.60
N ILE A 23 -12.57 -6.71 8.57
CA ILE A 23 -11.34 -7.42 8.19
C ILE A 23 -11.59 -8.29 6.96
N VAL A 24 -10.76 -8.11 5.95
CA VAL A 24 -10.66 -9.00 4.78
C VAL A 24 -9.35 -9.77 4.90
N LYS A 25 -9.43 -11.10 4.96
CA LYS A 25 -8.26 -11.98 5.11
C LYS A 25 -7.88 -12.59 3.76
N PHE A 26 -6.57 -12.74 3.54
CA PHE A 26 -6.01 -13.42 2.36
C PHE A 26 -5.25 -14.67 2.78
N LYS A 27 -5.31 -15.69 1.93
CA LYS A 27 -4.54 -16.93 2.11
C LYS A 27 -3.22 -16.81 1.36
N ASN A 28 -2.11 -17.12 2.03
CA ASN A 28 -0.80 -17.21 1.39
C ASN A 28 -0.72 -18.38 0.42
N ASN A 29 0.12 -18.26 -0.61
CA ASN A 29 0.38 -19.30 -1.62
C ASN A 29 -0.90 -19.86 -2.27
N SER A 30 -1.93 -19.03 -2.43
CA SER A 30 -3.19 -19.42 -3.07
C SER A 30 -3.78 -18.25 -3.87
N ILE A 31 -4.63 -18.59 -4.83
CA ILE A 31 -5.45 -17.59 -5.53
C ILE A 31 -6.58 -17.16 -4.59
N ASN A 32 -6.67 -15.85 -4.35
CA ASN A 32 -7.73 -15.24 -3.56
C ASN A 32 -8.73 -14.58 -4.50
N ILE A 33 -9.97 -15.08 -4.56
CA ILE A 33 -11.03 -14.53 -5.39
C ILE A 33 -12.02 -13.78 -4.50
N ILE A 34 -12.21 -12.48 -4.80
CA ILE A 34 -13.19 -11.63 -4.11
C ILE A 34 -14.38 -11.43 -5.03
N TYR A 35 -15.53 -11.96 -4.64
CA TYR A 35 -16.78 -11.86 -5.39
C TYR A 35 -17.90 -11.28 -4.53
N GLY A 36 -19.00 -10.93 -5.14
CA GLY A 36 -20.18 -10.33 -4.50
C GLY A 36 -20.91 -9.38 -5.44
N ASP A 37 -22.01 -8.82 -4.99
CA ASP A 37 -22.87 -7.92 -5.76
C ASP A 37 -22.18 -6.62 -6.18
N SER A 38 -22.74 -5.94 -7.17
CA SER A 38 -22.31 -4.61 -7.55
C SER A 38 -22.37 -3.63 -6.37
N ARG A 39 -21.46 -2.65 -6.37
CA ARG A 39 -21.38 -1.58 -5.35
C ARG A 39 -21.06 -2.04 -3.92
N THR A 40 -20.55 -3.26 -3.72
CA THR A 40 -20.14 -3.78 -2.40
C THR A 40 -18.71 -3.39 -1.99
N GLY A 41 -18.04 -2.52 -2.74
CA GLY A 41 -16.71 -1.99 -2.39
C GLY A 41 -15.52 -2.85 -2.82
N LYS A 42 -15.72 -3.92 -3.62
CA LYS A 42 -14.62 -4.79 -4.08
C LYS A 42 -13.48 -4.03 -4.76
N SER A 43 -13.82 -3.10 -5.64
CA SER A 43 -12.86 -2.29 -6.40
C SER A 43 -12.06 -1.31 -5.54
N ALA A 44 -12.48 -1.06 -4.29
CA ALA A 44 -11.76 -0.20 -3.37
C ALA A 44 -10.55 -0.88 -2.71
N LEU A 45 -10.44 -2.21 -2.74
CA LEU A 45 -9.37 -2.94 -2.06
C LEU A 45 -7.98 -2.56 -2.57
N ILE A 46 -7.79 -2.49 -3.90
CA ILE A 46 -6.49 -2.10 -4.47
C ILE A 46 -6.13 -0.66 -4.09
N PRO A 47 -7.01 0.36 -4.25
CA PRO A 47 -6.77 1.70 -3.74
C PRO A 47 -6.47 1.77 -2.23
N ILE A 48 -7.13 0.97 -1.39
CA ILE A 48 -6.87 0.91 0.05
C ILE A 48 -5.46 0.39 0.32
N ILE A 49 -5.07 -0.71 -0.31
CA ILE A 49 -3.72 -1.28 -0.19
C ILE A 49 -2.67 -0.25 -0.65
N ASP A 50 -2.85 0.35 -1.83
CA ASP A 50 -1.94 1.38 -2.36
C ASP A 50 -1.82 2.58 -1.43
N TYR A 51 -2.94 2.99 -0.79
CA TYR A 51 -2.96 4.09 0.16
C TYR A 51 -2.21 3.77 1.44
N CYS A 52 -2.40 2.59 2.02
CA CYS A 52 -1.65 2.13 3.20
C CYS A 52 -0.14 1.98 2.90
N LEU A 53 0.23 1.66 1.66
CA LEU A 53 1.60 1.59 1.17
C LEU A 53 2.15 2.96 0.73
N CYS A 54 1.65 4.04 1.32
CA CYS A 54 2.15 5.42 1.17
C CYS A 54 2.02 6.02 -0.23
N SER A 55 0.92 5.74 -0.97
CA SER A 55 0.66 6.48 -2.21
C SER A 55 0.54 7.99 -1.97
N GLY A 56 0.92 8.78 -2.99
CA GLY A 56 0.83 10.24 -2.96
C GLY A 56 -0.61 10.78 -2.98
N ASP A 57 -1.57 9.96 -3.42
CA ASP A 57 -2.98 10.33 -3.52
C ASP A 57 -3.85 9.23 -2.91
N CYS A 58 -4.93 9.63 -2.23
CA CYS A 58 -5.99 8.73 -1.81
C CYS A 58 -6.93 8.49 -3.00
N ARG A 59 -6.80 7.34 -3.66
CA ARG A 59 -7.66 6.92 -4.78
C ARG A 59 -8.83 6.05 -4.34
N ILE A 60 -9.07 5.94 -3.04
CA ILE A 60 -10.24 5.25 -2.50
C ILE A 60 -11.49 6.02 -2.94
N PRO A 61 -12.50 5.35 -3.53
CA PRO A 61 -13.70 6.02 -4.02
C PRO A 61 -14.38 6.85 -2.93
N ILE A 62 -14.73 8.10 -3.29
CA ILE A 62 -15.53 8.99 -2.43
C ILE A 62 -16.91 8.37 -2.24
N GLY A 63 -17.49 8.51 -1.04
CA GLY A 63 -18.79 8.00 -0.64
C GLY A 63 -18.70 7.10 0.58
N VAL A 64 -19.59 6.15 0.71
CA VAL A 64 -19.81 5.35 1.94
C VAL A 64 -18.52 4.80 2.56
N ILE A 65 -17.57 4.31 1.74
CA ILE A 65 -16.32 3.75 2.28
C ILE A 65 -15.52 4.82 3.03
N ARG A 66 -15.34 6.00 2.45
CA ARG A 66 -14.58 7.09 3.08
C ARG A 66 -15.36 7.75 4.22
N GLU A 67 -16.67 7.91 4.07
CA GLU A 67 -17.55 8.52 5.08
C GLU A 67 -17.66 7.67 6.35
N CYS A 68 -17.60 6.34 6.22
CA CYS A 68 -17.75 5.41 7.33
C CYS A 68 -16.42 4.91 7.90
N THR A 69 -15.27 5.25 7.31
CA THR A 69 -13.95 4.73 7.72
C THR A 69 -13.07 5.85 8.27
N SER A 70 -12.52 5.64 9.45
CA SER A 70 -11.55 6.57 10.08
C SER A 70 -10.10 6.22 9.75
N TRP A 71 -9.78 4.92 9.65
CA TRP A 71 -8.46 4.41 9.34
C TRP A 71 -8.52 3.21 8.41
N TYR A 72 -7.58 3.15 7.48
CA TYR A 72 -7.33 2.01 6.60
C TYR A 72 -6.06 1.32 7.05
N GLY A 73 -6.03 -0.01 7.05
CA GLY A 73 -4.86 -0.76 7.43
C GLY A 73 -4.63 -2.02 6.61
N ILE A 74 -3.38 -2.44 6.58
CA ILE A 74 -2.94 -3.72 6.03
C ILE A 74 -2.03 -4.43 7.03
N VAL A 75 -2.13 -5.74 7.08
CA VAL A 75 -1.13 -6.57 7.76
C VAL A 75 -0.25 -7.20 6.67
N LEU A 76 1.01 -6.86 6.70
CA LEU A 76 2.06 -7.55 5.94
C LEU A 76 2.62 -8.67 6.83
N LYS A 77 2.88 -9.82 6.22
CA LYS A 77 3.46 -10.96 6.92
C LYS A 77 4.62 -11.54 6.15
N ASP A 78 5.65 -11.95 6.86
CA ASP A 78 6.82 -12.64 6.33
C ASP A 78 7.34 -13.68 7.33
N ALA A 79 8.54 -14.21 7.09
CA ALA A 79 9.18 -15.20 7.98
C ALA A 79 9.58 -14.62 9.35
N GLU A 80 9.70 -13.30 9.49
CA GLU A 80 10.11 -12.64 10.72
C GLU A 80 8.91 -12.22 11.61
N GLY A 81 7.69 -12.21 11.04
CA GLY A 81 6.47 -11.85 11.77
C GLY A 81 5.46 -11.03 10.97
N GLU A 82 4.73 -10.21 11.67
CA GLU A 82 3.65 -9.38 11.13
C GLU A 82 3.99 -7.90 11.30
N VAL A 83 3.59 -7.11 10.31
CA VAL A 83 3.68 -5.65 10.31
C VAL A 83 2.30 -5.08 10.03
N LEU A 84 1.74 -4.36 10.98
CA LEU A 84 0.48 -3.62 10.82
C LEU A 84 0.82 -2.19 10.39
N LEU A 85 0.36 -1.80 9.21
CA LEU A 85 0.46 -0.46 8.66
C LEU A 85 -0.93 0.13 8.55
N CYS A 86 -1.19 1.25 9.21
CA CYS A 86 -2.46 1.96 9.06
C CYS A 86 -2.23 3.39 8.63
N ARG A 87 -3.19 3.93 7.87
CA ARG A 87 -3.19 5.32 7.43
C ARG A 87 -4.57 5.93 7.65
N ALA A 88 -4.61 7.13 8.23
CA ALA A 88 -5.85 7.82 8.52
C ALA A 88 -6.59 8.21 7.22
N GLU A 89 -7.90 8.31 7.29
CA GLU A 89 -8.72 8.89 6.23
C GLU A 89 -8.36 10.38 6.06
N PRO A 90 -8.05 10.86 4.83
CA PRO A 90 -7.48 12.19 4.63
C PRO A 90 -8.50 13.34 4.67
N GLY A 91 -9.81 13.09 4.84
CA GLY A 91 -10.86 14.09 4.74
C GLY A 91 -10.93 14.70 3.34
N SER A 92 -10.93 16.01 3.27
CA SER A 92 -10.94 16.76 2.00
C SER A 92 -9.57 16.85 1.31
N LYS A 93 -8.49 16.36 1.96
CA LYS A 93 -7.13 16.41 1.42
C LYS A 93 -6.88 15.27 0.43
N LYS A 94 -5.90 15.44 -0.45
CA LYS A 94 -5.45 14.37 -1.36
C LYS A 94 -4.84 13.19 -0.60
N GLN A 95 -4.18 13.46 0.51
CA GLN A 95 -3.55 12.47 1.38
C GLN A 95 -3.35 13.02 2.80
N THR A 96 -3.06 12.14 3.75
CA THR A 96 -2.55 12.50 5.07
C THR A 96 -1.19 11.87 5.31
N SER A 97 -0.37 12.49 6.17
CA SER A 97 0.87 11.92 6.68
C SER A 97 0.67 11.10 7.96
N GLU A 98 -0.55 11.06 8.51
CA GLU A 98 -0.84 10.36 9.74
C GLU A 98 -0.89 8.86 9.52
N MET A 99 0.04 8.15 10.17
CA MET A 99 0.16 6.71 10.06
C MET A 99 0.35 6.05 11.42
N TYR A 100 0.07 4.76 11.45
CA TYR A 100 0.36 3.86 12.55
C TYR A 100 1.16 2.68 12.02
N LEU A 101 2.22 2.32 12.73
CA LEU A 101 3.07 1.18 12.44
C LEU A 101 3.29 0.37 13.72
N GLU A 102 3.03 -0.94 13.65
CA GLU A 102 3.31 -1.88 14.71
C GLU A 102 3.93 -3.15 14.12
N MET A 103 4.89 -3.73 14.81
CA MET A 103 5.59 -4.95 14.40
C MET A 103 5.57 -5.97 15.54
N GLY A 104 5.40 -7.23 15.19
CA GLY A 104 5.42 -8.32 16.16
C GLY A 104 5.42 -9.68 15.49
N VAL A 105 5.63 -10.73 16.27
CA VAL A 105 5.56 -12.11 15.78
C VAL A 105 4.13 -12.46 15.37
N SER A 106 3.14 -11.99 16.14
CA SER A 106 1.73 -12.11 15.85
C SER A 106 1.01 -10.90 16.47
N LEU A 107 0.27 -10.16 15.66
CA LEU A 107 -0.38 -8.91 16.08
C LEU A 107 -1.88 -9.13 16.32
N SER A 108 -2.36 -8.60 17.42
CA SER A 108 -3.79 -8.39 17.63
C SER A 108 -4.24 -7.13 16.90
N ILE A 109 -5.42 -7.17 16.28
CA ILE A 109 -6.00 -5.98 15.65
C ILE A 109 -6.57 -5.08 16.75
N PRO A 110 -6.03 -3.86 16.94
CA PRO A 110 -6.56 -2.94 17.94
C PRO A 110 -7.97 -2.45 17.56
N GLY A 111 -8.83 -2.25 18.54
CA GLY A 111 -10.19 -1.72 18.30
C GLY A 111 -10.19 -0.27 17.79
N SER A 112 -9.17 0.51 18.15
CA SER A 112 -8.97 1.89 17.70
C SER A 112 -7.51 2.15 17.38
N ILE A 113 -7.25 3.07 16.43
CA ILE A 113 -5.90 3.45 16.00
C ILE A 113 -5.59 4.86 16.47
N LEU A 114 -4.39 5.01 17.06
CA LEU A 114 -3.79 6.30 17.37
C LEU A 114 -2.49 6.45 16.57
N LYS A 115 -2.32 7.60 15.91
CA LYS A 115 -1.11 7.92 15.17
C LYS A 115 0.15 7.73 16.03
N ASN A 116 1.15 7.02 15.51
CA ASN A 116 2.46 6.87 16.12
C ASN A 116 3.63 7.15 15.17
N THR A 117 3.37 7.35 13.88
CA THR A 117 4.40 7.56 12.86
C THR A 117 3.89 8.45 11.72
N THR A 118 4.75 8.73 10.75
CA THR A 118 4.43 9.51 9.56
C THR A 118 4.61 8.68 8.27
N SER A 119 4.01 9.16 7.17
CA SER A 119 4.18 8.52 5.86
C SER A 119 5.63 8.59 5.34
N GLY A 120 6.44 9.51 5.82
CA GLY A 120 7.88 9.56 5.55
C GLY A 120 8.60 8.38 6.17
N ASP A 121 8.45 8.22 7.49
CA ASP A 121 9.08 7.13 8.25
C ASP A 121 8.66 5.75 7.73
N VAL A 122 7.38 5.59 7.38
CA VAL A 122 6.87 4.33 6.81
C VAL A 122 7.48 4.05 5.43
N LYS A 123 7.70 5.06 4.58
CA LYS A 123 8.39 4.87 3.29
C LYS A 123 9.83 4.40 3.49
N ASP A 124 10.54 4.98 4.44
CA ASP A 124 11.91 4.60 4.77
C ASP A 124 11.97 3.17 5.33
N PHE A 125 11.04 2.83 6.23
CA PHE A 125 10.86 1.47 6.73
C PHE A 125 10.60 0.47 5.59
N LEU A 126 9.68 0.76 4.68
CA LEU A 126 9.37 -0.12 3.55
C LEU A 126 10.56 -0.26 2.60
N ASN A 127 11.28 0.83 2.31
CA ASN A 127 12.50 0.78 1.49
C ASN A 127 13.55 -0.13 2.12
N GLN A 128 13.74 -0.03 3.43
CA GLN A 128 14.67 -0.90 4.16
C GLN A 128 14.22 -2.37 4.14
N ARG A 129 12.94 -2.61 4.48
CA ARG A 129 12.37 -3.97 4.58
C ARG A 129 12.39 -4.73 3.25
N PHE A 130 12.13 -4.02 2.15
CA PHE A 130 12.14 -4.58 0.79
C PHE A 130 13.52 -4.52 0.11
N GLY A 131 14.55 -4.03 0.80
CA GLY A 131 15.94 -4.00 0.30
C GLY A 131 16.25 -2.89 -0.70
N PHE A 132 15.36 -1.91 -0.90
CA PHE A 132 15.61 -0.76 -1.79
C PHE A 132 16.66 0.19 -1.22
N SER A 133 16.88 0.20 0.08
CA SER A 133 17.92 1.02 0.72
C SER A 133 19.34 0.64 0.32
N ALA A 134 19.56 -0.61 -0.12
CA ALA A 134 20.85 -1.12 -0.56
C ALA A 134 21.16 -0.83 -2.03
N ILE A 135 20.20 -0.30 -2.81
CA ILE A 135 20.40 -0.01 -4.24
C ILE A 135 21.17 1.32 -4.34
N PRO A 136 22.41 1.34 -4.91
CA PRO A 136 23.15 2.58 -5.08
C PRO A 136 22.38 3.58 -5.96
N SER A 137 22.46 4.87 -5.61
CA SER A 137 22.02 5.92 -6.52
C SER A 137 23.02 6.01 -7.67
N ILE A 138 22.62 5.59 -8.87
CA ILE A 138 23.43 5.75 -10.07
C ILE A 138 23.13 7.16 -10.58
N ASP A 139 24.15 8.02 -10.57
CA ASP A 139 24.09 9.35 -11.16
C ASP A 139 24.64 9.29 -12.61
N PRO A 140 23.79 9.38 -13.64
CA PRO A 140 24.25 9.40 -15.03
C PRO A 140 24.43 10.80 -15.61
N GLY A 141 24.44 11.87 -14.81
CA GLY A 141 24.55 13.21 -15.37
C GLY A 141 24.25 14.40 -14.49
N GLY A 142 24.51 14.34 -13.18
CA GLY A 142 24.60 15.56 -12.36
C GLY A 142 23.30 16.22 -11.91
N GLU A 143 22.14 15.64 -12.19
CA GLU A 143 20.88 16.04 -11.57
C GLU A 143 20.52 15.03 -10.47
N SER A 144 20.03 15.53 -9.34
CA SER A 144 19.76 14.84 -8.08
C SER A 144 19.52 13.32 -8.20
N PRO A 145 20.31 12.45 -7.55
CA PRO A 145 20.29 11.01 -7.75
C PRO A 145 18.90 10.45 -7.41
N SER A 146 18.17 10.05 -8.42
CA SER A 146 16.86 9.42 -8.29
C SER A 146 17.03 7.97 -7.86
N ARG A 147 16.94 7.72 -6.56
CA ARG A 147 17.04 6.37 -5.99
C ARG A 147 15.74 5.62 -6.24
N ALA A 148 15.85 4.34 -6.69
CA ALA A 148 14.70 3.45 -6.76
C ALA A 148 14.12 3.23 -5.35
N SER A 149 12.80 3.20 -5.26
CA SER A 149 12.07 3.08 -4.00
C SER A 149 11.06 1.93 -4.07
N PHE A 150 10.59 1.48 -2.92
CA PHE A 150 9.48 0.54 -2.84
C PHE A 150 8.25 1.01 -3.66
N ARG A 151 8.01 2.31 -3.73
CA ARG A 151 6.88 2.87 -4.49
C ARG A 151 7.00 2.67 -6.00
N ASP A 152 8.20 2.56 -6.53
CA ASP A 152 8.41 2.28 -7.96
C ASP A 152 8.03 0.83 -8.29
N ALA A 153 8.15 -0.10 -7.32
CA ALA A 153 7.68 -1.48 -7.45
C ALA A 153 6.14 -1.60 -7.50
N ALA A 154 5.40 -0.59 -7.07
CA ALA A 154 3.93 -0.59 -7.10
C ALA A 154 3.37 -0.81 -8.54
N ALA A 155 4.14 -0.43 -9.56
CA ALA A 155 3.77 -0.65 -10.97
C ALA A 155 3.59 -2.14 -11.33
N VAL A 156 4.29 -3.04 -10.62
CA VAL A 156 4.20 -4.50 -10.84
C VAL A 156 3.43 -5.22 -9.75
N LEU A 157 3.24 -4.60 -8.58
CA LEU A 157 2.55 -5.23 -7.45
C LEU A 157 1.03 -5.29 -7.65
N TYR A 158 0.44 -4.29 -8.30
CA TYR A 158 -1.00 -4.28 -8.58
C TYR A 158 -1.31 -3.73 -9.97
N GLN A 159 -2.25 -4.41 -10.62
CA GLN A 159 -2.76 -4.04 -11.92
C GLN A 159 -4.25 -3.72 -11.81
N PRO A 160 -4.64 -2.43 -11.82
CA PRO A 160 -6.05 -2.06 -11.84
C PRO A 160 -6.69 -2.41 -13.18
N GLN A 161 -8.00 -2.60 -13.17
CA GLN A 161 -8.75 -3.06 -14.34
C GLN A 161 -8.53 -2.23 -15.61
N ASN A 162 -8.40 -0.91 -15.47
CA ASN A 162 -8.15 0.00 -16.58
C ASN A 162 -6.76 -0.19 -17.25
N ILE A 163 -5.81 -0.76 -16.53
CA ILE A 163 -4.48 -1.10 -17.06
C ILE A 163 -4.51 -2.49 -17.69
N ILE A 164 -5.11 -3.49 -17.04
CA ILE A 164 -5.23 -4.85 -17.58
C ILE A 164 -6.01 -4.85 -18.90
N ALA A 165 -7.03 -4.01 -19.01
CA ALA A 165 -7.85 -3.88 -20.21
C ALA A 165 -7.27 -2.94 -21.28
N ASN A 166 -6.13 -2.30 -21.03
CA ASN A 166 -5.52 -1.36 -21.97
C ASN A 166 -4.38 -2.04 -22.74
N PRO A 167 -4.53 -2.26 -24.07
CA PRO A 167 -3.48 -2.93 -24.86
C PRO A 167 -2.20 -2.09 -25.02
N GLU A 168 -2.26 -0.78 -24.75
CA GLU A 168 -1.12 0.13 -24.90
C GLU A 168 -0.32 0.31 -23.61
N ALA A 169 -0.84 -0.13 -22.46
CA ALA A 169 -0.21 0.02 -21.15
C ALA A 169 0.15 -1.33 -20.55
N LEU A 170 1.45 -1.62 -20.44
CA LEU A 170 1.92 -2.88 -19.84
C LEU A 170 1.95 -2.84 -18.32
N PHE A 171 2.24 -1.69 -17.72
CA PHE A 171 2.38 -1.53 -16.27
C PHE A 171 1.70 -0.27 -15.75
N TYR A 172 1.17 -0.36 -14.52
CA TYR A 172 0.55 0.75 -13.81
C TYR A 172 1.56 1.86 -13.48
N LYS A 173 1.17 3.12 -13.67
CA LYS A 173 1.99 4.31 -13.37
C LYS A 173 3.33 4.44 -14.13
N LEU A 174 3.50 3.79 -15.26
CA LEU A 174 4.63 4.05 -16.16
C LEU A 174 4.31 5.05 -17.28
N ASP A 175 3.41 5.97 -17.03
CA ASP A 175 2.95 7.01 -17.94
C ASP A 175 3.93 8.18 -18.10
N THR A 176 4.82 8.40 -17.13
CA THR A 176 5.85 9.45 -17.19
C THR A 176 7.23 8.90 -17.53
N MET A 177 8.07 9.70 -18.23
CA MET A 177 9.45 9.32 -18.54
C MET A 177 10.30 9.08 -17.29
N GLU A 178 10.03 9.81 -16.21
CA GLU A 178 10.71 9.65 -14.93
C GLU A 178 10.43 8.27 -14.31
N HIS A 179 9.16 7.85 -14.28
CA HIS A 179 8.78 6.52 -13.77
C HIS A 179 9.33 5.39 -14.65
N LYS A 180 9.32 5.55 -15.99
CA LYS A 180 9.93 4.58 -16.91
C LYS A 180 11.43 4.43 -16.67
N THR A 181 12.13 5.53 -16.48
CA THR A 181 13.58 5.52 -16.22
C THR A 181 13.91 4.87 -14.88
N ARG A 182 13.18 5.18 -13.82
CA ARG A 182 13.36 4.54 -12.50
C ARG A 182 13.07 3.04 -12.56
N PHE A 183 11.98 2.66 -13.21
CA PHE A 183 11.59 1.27 -13.37
C PHE A 183 12.65 0.46 -14.14
N SER A 184 13.17 0.98 -15.25
CA SER A 184 14.21 0.29 -16.03
C SER A 184 15.51 0.08 -15.25
N LYS A 185 15.81 0.94 -14.26
CA LYS A 185 16.98 0.80 -13.38
C LYS A 185 16.82 -0.28 -12.31
N MET A 186 15.60 -0.70 -11.98
CA MET A 186 15.34 -1.78 -11.01
C MET A 186 15.68 -3.17 -11.54
N PHE A 187 15.69 -3.34 -12.87
CA PHE A 187 15.86 -4.63 -13.53
C PHE A 187 17.21 -4.76 -14.27
N ARG A 188 18.13 -3.84 -14.06
CA ARG A 188 19.54 -3.92 -14.47
C ARG A 188 20.40 -4.27 -13.27
#